data_5b5aa1e6485ae020265705990c2ead4a
#
_entry.id   5b5aa1e6485ae020265705990c2ead4a
#
_cell.length_a   1.000
_cell.length_b   1.000
_cell.length_c   1.000
_cell.angle_alpha   90.00
_cell.angle_beta   90.00
_cell.angle_gamma   90.00
#
_symmetry.space_group_name_H-M   'P 1'
#
loop_
_entity.id
_entity.type
_entity.pdbx_description
1 polymer ?
#
loop_
_entity_poly.entity_id
_entity_poly.type
_entity_poly.pdbx_seq_one_letter_code
_entity_poly.pdbx_strand_id
1 'polypeptide(L)'
;MAHFAEIKESNNEVVRVLVFSNEDVNAHGGDLSTEAEEWVKTSTPRSVDEPVYWKQTSYNNNFRKKYAGPNMIYNSSLDMFVG
;
A
#
# COMPACT_ATOMS: atom_id res chain seq x y z
N MET A 1 -14.08 0.15 1.07
CA MET A 1 -12.94 -0.53 1.65
C MET A 1 -11.65 0.03 1.08
N ALA A 2 -10.62 0.11 1.89
CA ALA A 2 -9.33 0.62 1.47
C ALA A 2 -8.34 -0.52 1.29
N HIS A 3 -7.55 -0.46 0.23
CA HIS A 3 -6.58 -1.50 -0.11
C HIS A 3 -5.18 -0.93 0.04
N PHE A 4 -4.31 -1.68 0.73
CA PHE A 4 -2.92 -1.25 0.95
C PHE A 4 -1.96 -2.34 0.46
N ALA A 5 -0.96 -1.92 -0.28
CA ALA A 5 0.08 -2.81 -0.81
C ALA A 5 1.27 -2.83 0.14
N GLU A 6 1.71 -4.03 0.48
CA GLU A 6 2.96 -4.24 1.21
C GLU A 6 4.09 -4.32 0.20
N ILE A 7 5.11 -3.47 0.36
CA ILE A 7 6.14 -3.26 -0.64
C ILE A 7 7.51 -3.42 0.00
N LYS A 8 8.39 -4.19 -0.61
CA LYS A 8 9.77 -4.36 -0.13
C LYS A 8 10.56 -3.07 -0.33
N GLU A 9 11.24 -2.62 0.71
CA GLU A 9 12.08 -1.42 0.60
C GLU A 9 13.27 -1.62 -0.33
N SER A 10 13.74 -2.87 -0.48
CA SER A 10 14.94 -3.17 -1.25
C SER A 10 14.78 -2.94 -2.75
N ASN A 11 13.61 -3.24 -3.32
CA ASN A 11 13.38 -3.18 -4.77
C ASN A 11 12.03 -2.62 -5.17
N ASN A 12 11.23 -2.15 -4.22
CA ASN A 12 9.89 -1.62 -4.44
C ASN A 12 8.90 -2.64 -5.03
N GLU A 13 9.16 -3.91 -4.83
CA GLU A 13 8.28 -4.97 -5.32
C GLU A 13 7.12 -5.20 -4.36
N VAL A 14 5.91 -5.29 -4.92
CA VAL A 14 4.69 -5.56 -4.14
C VAL A 14 4.67 -7.03 -3.72
N VAL A 15 4.48 -7.26 -2.43
CA VAL A 15 4.40 -8.61 -1.85
C VAL A 15 2.97 -9.10 -1.81
N ARG A 16 2.08 -8.26 -1.28
CA ARG A 16 0.65 -8.59 -1.13
C ARG A 16 -0.15 -7.31 -0.99
N VAL A 17 -1.47 -7.45 -1.11
CA VAL A 17 -2.39 -6.34 -0.88
C VAL A 17 -3.40 -6.79 0.20
N LEU A 18 -3.61 -5.96 1.20
CA LEU A 18 -4.60 -6.21 2.25
C LEU A 18 -5.69 -5.17 2.20
N VAL A 19 -6.85 -5.52 2.77
CA VAL A 19 -8.04 -4.68 2.78
C VAL A 19 -8.31 -4.20 4.20
N PHE A 20 -8.58 -2.91 4.35
CA PHE A 20 -8.92 -2.28 5.63
C PHE A 20 -10.24 -1.55 5.50
N SER A 21 -10.97 -1.37 6.62
CA SER A 21 -12.23 -0.64 6.59
C SER A 21 -11.97 0.84 6.36
N ASN A 22 -12.92 1.51 5.71
CA ASN A 22 -12.83 2.96 5.52
C ASN A 22 -12.83 3.72 6.85
N GLU A 23 -13.54 3.18 7.86
CA GLU A 23 -13.58 3.79 9.19
C GLU A 23 -12.19 3.81 9.82
N ASP A 24 -11.46 2.71 9.72
CA ASP A 24 -10.10 2.62 10.27
C ASP A 24 -9.15 3.59 9.57
N VAL A 25 -9.24 3.67 8.25
CA VAL A 25 -8.40 4.59 7.47
C VAL A 25 -8.73 6.04 7.82
N ASN A 26 -10.02 6.37 7.93
CA ASN A 26 -10.43 7.73 8.26
C ASN A 26 -10.01 8.13 9.69
N ALA A 27 -9.96 7.16 10.61
CA ALA A 27 -9.49 7.42 11.96
C ALA A 27 -7.98 7.71 12.02
N HIS A 28 -7.24 7.38 10.96
CA HIS A 28 -5.78 7.50 10.88
C HIS A 28 -5.33 8.39 9.72
N GLY A 29 -6.04 9.47 9.46
CA GLY A 29 -5.62 10.46 8.49
C GLY A 29 -6.34 10.44 7.15
N GLY A 30 -7.09 9.38 6.86
CA GLY A 30 -7.88 9.29 5.63
C GLY A 30 -7.11 8.74 4.43
N ASP A 31 -7.78 8.73 3.29
CA ASP A 31 -7.23 8.19 2.05
C ASP A 31 -5.95 8.90 1.64
N LEU A 32 -4.98 8.10 1.18
CA LEU A 32 -3.70 8.56 0.66
C LEU A 32 -2.84 9.31 1.68
N SER A 33 -3.18 9.24 2.97
CA SER A 33 -2.41 9.92 4.00
C SER A 33 -1.19 9.08 4.40
N THR A 34 -0.10 9.77 4.70
CA THR A 34 1.09 9.12 5.27
C THR A 34 0.76 8.50 6.64
N GLU A 35 -0.11 9.15 7.41
CA GLU A 35 -0.54 8.65 8.71
C GLU A 35 -1.20 7.28 8.60
N ALA A 36 -2.11 7.08 7.64
CA ALA A 36 -2.76 5.80 7.44
C ALA A 36 -1.75 4.71 7.03
N GLU A 37 -0.81 5.06 6.16
CA GLU A 37 0.22 4.12 5.74
C GLU A 37 1.13 3.71 6.90
N GLU A 38 1.50 4.65 7.77
CA GLU A 38 2.27 4.35 8.97
C GLU A 38 1.48 3.52 9.97
N TRP A 39 0.19 3.81 10.14
CA TRP A 39 -0.67 3.01 10.99
C TRP A 39 -0.74 1.56 10.54
N VAL A 40 -0.90 1.33 9.24
CA VAL A 40 -0.92 -0.02 8.67
C VAL A 40 0.40 -0.73 8.95
N LYS A 41 1.51 -0.03 8.76
CA LYS A 41 2.85 -0.58 9.00
C LYS A 41 3.02 -1.03 10.46
N THR A 42 2.56 -0.23 11.41
CA THR A 42 2.71 -0.55 12.84
C THR A 42 1.73 -1.60 13.32
N SER A 43 0.56 -1.69 12.68
CA SER A 43 -0.53 -2.59 13.11
C SER A 43 -0.48 -3.96 12.45
N THR A 44 0.29 -4.11 11.37
CA THR A 44 0.29 -5.33 10.56
C THR A 44 1.70 -5.89 10.45
N PRO A 45 1.92 -7.15 10.91
CA PRO A 45 3.23 -7.79 10.74
C PRO A 45 3.57 -7.94 9.27
N ARG A 46 4.84 -7.73 8.94
CA ARG A 46 5.31 -7.97 7.57
C ARG A 46 5.27 -9.46 7.27
N SER A 47 5.02 -9.78 5.99
CA SER A 47 4.92 -11.17 5.54
C SER A 47 6.25 -11.73 5.03
N VAL A 48 7.28 -10.89 4.92
CA VAL A 48 8.61 -11.27 4.43
C VAL A 48 9.66 -10.92 5.47
N ASP A 49 10.82 -11.56 5.36
CA ASP A 49 11.90 -11.37 6.33
C ASP A 49 12.83 -10.23 5.90
N GLU A 50 12.25 -9.09 5.58
CA GLU A 50 12.98 -7.87 5.25
C GLU A 50 12.08 -6.67 5.46
N PRO A 51 12.65 -5.45 5.58
CA PRO A 51 11.84 -4.25 5.78
C PRO A 51 10.87 -3.99 4.63
N VAL A 52 9.67 -3.57 4.98
CA VAL A 52 8.62 -3.22 4.03
C VAL A 52 8.02 -1.85 4.37
N TYR A 53 7.34 -1.27 3.40
CA TYR A 53 6.48 -0.11 3.61
C TYR A 53 5.13 -0.36 2.93
N TRP A 54 4.16 0.50 3.21
CA TRP A 54 2.79 0.32 2.72
C TRP A 54 2.36 1.53 1.93
N LYS A 55 1.67 1.28 0.81
CA LYS A 55 1.07 2.33 -0.01
C LYS A 55 -0.36 1.95 -0.33
N GLN A 56 -1.28 2.90 -0.19
CA GLN A 56 -2.67 2.66 -0.56
C GLN A 56 -2.78 2.51 -2.08
N THR A 57 -3.61 1.57 -2.51
CA THR A 57 -3.90 1.34 -3.92
C THR A 57 -5.40 1.38 -4.15
N SER A 58 -5.83 1.65 -5.38
CA SER A 58 -7.25 1.74 -5.70
C SER A 58 -7.69 0.53 -6.52
N TYR A 59 -8.68 -0.18 -6.03
CA TYR A 59 -9.28 -1.30 -6.75
C TYR A 59 -9.85 -0.87 -8.11
N ASN A 60 -10.37 0.35 -8.19
CA ASN A 60 -11.01 0.88 -9.41
C ASN A 60 -10.08 1.79 -10.22
N ASN A 61 -8.79 1.76 -9.97
CA ASN A 61 -7.81 2.62 -10.64
C ASN A 61 -8.10 4.11 -10.48
N ASN A 62 -8.69 4.52 -9.35
CA ASN A 62 -9.01 5.92 -9.08
C ASN A 62 -7.78 6.76 -8.76
N PHE A 63 -6.72 6.12 -8.28
CA PHE A 63 -5.44 6.76 -8.01
C PHE A 63 -4.33 5.72 -8.12
N ARG A 64 -3.09 6.19 -8.27
CA ARG A 64 -1.92 5.31 -8.48
C ARG A 64 -2.14 4.34 -9.64
N LYS A 65 -2.89 4.75 -10.57
CA LYS A 65 -3.21 4.29 -11.91
C LYS A 65 -3.61 2.81 -12.06
N LYS A 66 -2.79 1.85 -11.63
CA LYS A 66 -3.12 0.43 -11.68
C LYS A 66 -3.30 -0.09 -10.27
N TYR A 67 -4.26 -1.00 -10.12
CA TYR A 67 -4.41 -1.73 -8.88
C TYR A 67 -3.15 -2.55 -8.62
N ALA A 68 -2.59 -2.43 -7.41
CA ALA A 68 -1.38 -3.17 -7.05
C ALA A 68 -1.66 -4.67 -6.97
N GLY A 69 -0.70 -5.46 -7.42
CA GLY A 69 -0.75 -6.91 -7.31
C GLY A 69 0.63 -7.47 -7.03
N PRO A 70 0.72 -8.74 -6.57
CA PRO A 70 2.02 -9.36 -6.31
C PRO A 70 2.93 -9.29 -7.53
N ASN A 71 4.20 -9.05 -7.30
CA ASN A 71 5.26 -8.93 -8.31
C ASN A 71 5.22 -7.65 -9.13
N MET A 72 4.26 -6.76 -8.88
CA MET A 72 4.29 -5.42 -9.48
C MET A 72 5.32 -4.56 -8.76
N ILE A 73 5.76 -3.49 -9.39
CA ILE A 73 6.72 -2.54 -8.83
C ILE A 73 6.03 -1.21 -8.58
N TYR A 74 6.23 -0.64 -7.39
CA TYR A 74 5.77 0.71 -7.12
C TYR A 74 6.81 1.70 -7.63
N ASN A 75 6.38 2.60 -8.52
CA ASN A 75 7.24 3.65 -9.06
C ASN A 75 6.92 4.96 -8.33
N SER A 76 7.81 5.36 -7.41
CA SER A 76 7.59 6.55 -6.59
C SER A 76 7.65 7.85 -7.39
N SER A 77 8.41 7.89 -8.47
CA SER A 77 8.50 9.07 -9.32
C SER A 77 7.18 9.35 -10.04
N LEU A 78 6.49 8.32 -10.44
CA LEU A 78 5.20 8.42 -11.13
C LEU A 78 4.02 8.24 -10.16
N ASP A 79 4.28 7.85 -8.91
CA ASP A 79 3.26 7.53 -7.90
C ASP A 79 2.24 6.53 -8.45
N MET A 80 2.72 5.41 -9.00
CA MET A 80 1.86 4.39 -9.58
C MET A 80 2.51 3.02 -9.52
N PHE A 81 1.68 1.99 -9.60
CA PHE A 81 2.14 0.61 -9.68
C PHE A 81 2.30 0.20 -11.14
N VAL A 82 3.38 -0.49 -11.46
CA VAL A 82 3.69 -0.97 -12.81
C VAL A 82 4.02 -2.46 -12.76
N GLY A 83 3.70 -3.15 -13.83
CA GLY A 83 3.96 -4.57 -13.80
C GLY A 83 3.70 -5.30 -15.08
#